data_133679914dfcbf596a0bc38e6692fc0c
#
_entry.id   133679914dfcbf596a0bc38e6692fc0c
#
_cell.length_a   1.000
_cell.length_b   1.000
_cell.length_c   1.000
_cell.angle_alpha   90.00
_cell.angle_beta   90.00
_cell.angle_gamma   90.00
#
_symmetry.space_group_name_H-M   'P 1'
#
loop_
_entity.id
_entity.type
_entity.pdbx_description
1 polymer ?
#
loop_
_entity_poly.entity_id
_entity_poly.type
_entity_poly.pdbx_seq_one_letter_code
_entity_poly.pdbx_strand_id
1 'polypeptide(L)'
;DVNLKKSRIEIIEKSNKYLNKKWRFFKCDLLEKLKLSEIFVKYKPEYVINLAAQAGVRYSLDNANEYINSNILGFTNLIECCRHSDIKHLIYASSSSVYGGNINFPFKEDQGVNHPVSLYAATKKSNELMAHTYSELFKIPSTGLRFFTVYGPWGRPDMAPMIFAKNIFSQKPIKVFNNGNLTRDFTYIDDVVETIYRLLSKPATVNYANPMQSEVSDFACPHRIFNVGNGKEVNLLDFINTL
;
A
#
# COMPACT_ATOMS: atom_id res chain seq x y z
N ASP A 1 -15.22 -1.62 -9.97
CA ASP A 1 -15.95 -2.58 -10.80
C ASP A 1 -15.91 -3.96 -10.14
N VAL A 2 -17.11 -4.50 -9.84
CA VAL A 2 -17.28 -5.81 -9.17
C VAL A 2 -16.83 -6.95 -10.10
N ASN A 3 -17.05 -6.83 -11.40
CA ASN A 3 -16.67 -7.87 -12.38
C ASN A 3 -15.14 -8.01 -12.46
N LEU A 4 -14.41 -6.91 -12.46
CA LEU A 4 -12.94 -6.94 -12.40
C LEU A 4 -12.44 -7.68 -11.14
N LYS A 5 -13.08 -7.45 -9.98
CA LYS A 5 -12.72 -8.15 -8.74
C LYS A 5 -12.97 -9.65 -8.84
N LYS A 6 -14.11 -10.06 -9.42
CA LYS A 6 -14.44 -11.47 -9.66
C LYS A 6 -13.44 -12.13 -10.61
N SER A 7 -13.12 -11.48 -11.72
CA SER A 7 -12.16 -12.03 -12.70
C SER A 7 -10.77 -12.24 -12.09
N ARG A 8 -10.32 -11.33 -11.20
CA ARG A 8 -9.05 -11.51 -10.47
C ARG A 8 -9.08 -12.74 -9.56
N ILE A 9 -10.20 -12.96 -8.85
CA ILE A 9 -10.38 -14.16 -7.99
C ILE A 9 -10.36 -15.43 -8.84
N GLU A 10 -11.11 -15.47 -9.94
CA GLU A 10 -11.16 -16.63 -10.85
C GLU A 10 -9.79 -17.01 -11.40
N ILE A 11 -8.96 -16.03 -11.74
CA ILE A 11 -7.57 -16.30 -12.21
C ILE A 11 -6.74 -16.93 -11.10
N ILE A 12 -6.82 -16.40 -9.88
CA ILE A 12 -6.10 -16.97 -8.74
C ILE A 12 -6.58 -18.40 -8.48
N GLU A 13 -7.88 -18.65 -8.51
CA GLU A 13 -8.45 -20.01 -8.34
C GLU A 13 -7.93 -20.99 -9.40
N LYS A 14 -7.93 -20.59 -10.65
CA LYS A 14 -7.40 -21.39 -11.77
C LYS A 14 -5.91 -21.70 -11.58
N SER A 15 -5.12 -20.68 -11.23
CA SER A 15 -3.68 -20.83 -10.99
C SER A 15 -3.38 -21.76 -9.81
N ASN A 16 -4.13 -21.66 -8.71
CA ASN A 16 -3.97 -22.53 -7.56
C ASN A 16 -4.31 -23.99 -7.88
N LYS A 17 -5.38 -24.24 -8.63
CA LYS A 17 -5.74 -25.58 -9.08
C LYS A 17 -4.62 -26.20 -9.93
N TYR A 18 -4.06 -25.43 -10.85
CA TYR A 18 -2.96 -25.86 -11.71
C TYR A 18 -1.69 -26.17 -10.92
N LEU A 19 -1.34 -25.32 -9.93
CA LEU A 19 -0.12 -25.45 -9.12
C LEU A 19 -0.29 -26.36 -7.90
N ASN A 20 -1.48 -26.94 -7.70
CA ASN A 20 -1.83 -27.73 -6.52
C ASN A 20 -1.50 -27.03 -5.19
N LYS A 21 -1.73 -25.70 -5.11
CA LYS A 21 -1.49 -24.89 -3.94
C LYS A 21 -2.74 -24.77 -3.08
N LYS A 22 -2.56 -24.66 -1.77
CA LYS A 22 -3.65 -24.37 -0.83
C LYS A 22 -3.93 -22.87 -0.83
N TRP A 23 -5.06 -22.46 -1.38
CA TRP A 23 -5.55 -21.09 -1.37
C TRP A 23 -7.00 -21.06 -0.90
N ARG A 24 -7.37 -20.00 -0.19
CA ARG A 24 -8.74 -19.79 0.28
C ARG A 24 -9.10 -18.32 0.19
N PHE A 25 -10.29 -18.05 -0.29
CA PHE A 25 -10.85 -16.71 -0.36
C PHE A 25 -11.94 -16.53 0.69
N PHE A 26 -11.86 -15.44 1.44
CA PHE A 26 -12.89 -15.02 2.38
C PHE A 26 -13.39 -13.65 1.97
N LYS A 27 -14.68 -13.55 1.60
CA LYS A 27 -15.32 -12.25 1.44
C LYS A 27 -15.58 -11.68 2.84
N CYS A 28 -14.70 -10.79 3.29
CA CYS A 28 -14.76 -10.14 4.60
C CYS A 28 -14.35 -8.68 4.42
N ASP A 29 -15.13 -7.76 4.96
CA ASP A 29 -14.73 -6.37 5.11
C ASP A 29 -13.87 -6.24 6.37
N LEU A 30 -12.84 -5.38 6.34
CA LEU A 30 -12.02 -5.11 7.54
C LEU A 30 -12.84 -4.49 8.68
N LEU A 31 -14.01 -3.94 8.39
CA LEU A 31 -14.96 -3.44 9.40
C LEU A 31 -15.71 -4.58 10.12
N GLU A 32 -15.77 -5.78 9.53
CA GLU A 32 -16.38 -6.96 10.14
C GLU A 32 -15.44 -7.59 11.18
N LYS A 33 -15.17 -6.85 12.27
CA LYS A 33 -14.17 -7.20 13.29
C LYS A 33 -14.27 -8.64 13.78
N LEU A 34 -15.49 -9.11 14.10
CA LEU A 34 -15.70 -10.47 14.61
C LEU A 34 -15.28 -11.52 13.59
N LYS A 35 -15.74 -11.38 12.35
CA LYS A 35 -15.42 -12.31 11.28
C LYS A 35 -13.93 -12.32 10.94
N LEU A 36 -13.28 -11.15 10.94
CA LEU A 36 -11.84 -11.04 10.77
C LEU A 36 -11.09 -11.77 11.88
N SER A 37 -11.50 -11.58 13.14
CA SER A 37 -10.93 -12.28 14.30
C SER A 37 -11.11 -13.79 14.21
N GLU A 38 -12.28 -14.28 13.81
CA GLU A 38 -12.54 -15.72 13.60
C GLU A 38 -11.59 -16.32 12.56
N ILE A 39 -11.32 -15.58 11.46
CA ILE A 39 -10.36 -16.01 10.44
C ILE A 39 -8.96 -16.15 11.04
N PHE A 40 -8.50 -15.17 11.83
CA PHE A 40 -7.19 -15.20 12.47
C PHE A 40 -7.07 -16.35 13.47
N VAL A 41 -8.06 -16.53 14.33
CA VAL A 41 -8.09 -17.65 15.32
C VAL A 41 -8.07 -19.00 14.61
N LYS A 42 -8.84 -19.15 13.54
CA LYS A 42 -8.95 -20.43 12.83
C LYS A 42 -7.70 -20.79 12.01
N TYR A 43 -7.10 -19.81 11.34
CA TYR A 43 -6.03 -20.07 10.36
C TYR A 43 -4.64 -19.70 10.87
N LYS A 44 -4.53 -18.95 11.95
CA LYS A 44 -3.29 -18.56 12.62
C LYS A 44 -2.21 -18.10 11.62
N PRO A 45 -2.45 -17.03 10.86
CA PRO A 45 -1.50 -16.57 9.85
C PRO A 45 -0.17 -16.18 10.51
N GLU A 46 0.94 -16.65 9.96
CA GLU A 46 2.28 -16.24 10.41
C GLU A 46 2.72 -14.92 9.76
N TYR A 47 2.24 -14.64 8.55
CA TYR A 47 2.54 -13.44 7.78
C TYR A 47 1.25 -12.76 7.37
N VAL A 48 1.20 -11.45 7.51
CA VAL A 48 0.05 -10.63 7.13
C VAL A 48 0.50 -9.57 6.15
N ILE A 49 -0.14 -9.52 4.98
CA ILE A 49 0.09 -8.47 3.98
C ILE A 49 -1.20 -7.68 3.83
N ASN A 50 -1.22 -6.44 4.31
CA ASN A 50 -2.36 -5.55 4.18
C ASN A 50 -2.20 -4.61 2.99
N LEU A 51 -2.86 -4.93 1.89
CA LEU A 51 -2.99 -4.06 0.72
C LEU A 51 -4.39 -3.45 0.60
N ALA A 52 -5.30 -3.81 1.52
CA ALA A 52 -6.67 -3.31 1.52
C ALA A 52 -6.72 -1.85 1.99
N ALA A 53 -7.36 -1.01 1.20
CA ALA A 53 -7.63 0.39 1.54
C ALA A 53 -8.63 1.01 0.56
N GLN A 54 -9.28 2.09 0.99
CA GLN A 54 -9.83 3.05 0.04
C GLN A 54 -8.68 3.90 -0.48
N ALA A 55 -8.39 3.82 -1.77
CA ALA A 55 -7.27 4.51 -2.39
C ALA A 55 -7.75 5.59 -3.37
N GLY A 56 -6.86 6.56 -3.67
CA GLY A 56 -7.13 7.67 -4.59
C GLY A 56 -7.24 9.01 -3.86
N VAL A 57 -6.38 9.96 -4.25
CA VAL A 57 -6.32 11.29 -3.62
C VAL A 57 -7.61 12.08 -3.86
N ARG A 58 -8.11 12.09 -5.10
CA ARG A 58 -9.26 12.93 -5.49
C ARG A 58 -10.57 12.48 -4.83
N TYR A 59 -10.83 11.18 -4.84
CA TYR A 59 -12.05 10.63 -4.24
C TYR A 59 -12.15 10.93 -2.74
N SER A 60 -11.00 11.14 -2.07
CA SER A 60 -10.97 11.47 -0.64
C SER A 60 -11.49 12.88 -0.31
N LEU A 61 -11.60 13.76 -1.29
CA LEU A 61 -12.13 15.11 -1.11
C LEU A 61 -13.65 15.09 -0.89
N ASP A 62 -14.34 14.17 -1.57
CA ASP A 62 -15.80 14.09 -1.56
C ASP A 62 -16.34 12.99 -0.64
N ASN A 63 -15.52 12.00 -0.30
CA ASN A 63 -15.95 10.77 0.39
C ASN A 63 -15.09 10.45 1.61
N ALA A 64 -14.96 11.39 2.53
CA ALA A 64 -14.09 11.30 3.71
C ALA A 64 -14.33 10.04 4.56
N ASN A 65 -15.60 9.69 4.81
CA ASN A 65 -15.96 8.55 5.67
C ASN A 65 -15.46 7.22 5.14
N GLU A 66 -15.43 7.02 3.80
CA GLU A 66 -14.91 5.80 3.20
C GLU A 66 -13.42 5.59 3.52
N TYR A 67 -12.65 6.69 3.59
CA TYR A 67 -11.24 6.64 3.95
C TYR A 67 -11.03 6.39 5.45
N ILE A 68 -11.81 7.03 6.29
CA ILE A 68 -11.74 6.79 7.74
C ILE A 68 -12.13 5.34 8.05
N ASN A 69 -13.23 4.87 7.50
CA ASN A 69 -13.70 3.51 7.72
C ASN A 69 -12.68 2.48 7.22
N SER A 70 -12.31 2.54 5.95
CA SER A 70 -11.43 1.53 5.36
C SER A 70 -9.99 1.62 5.87
N ASN A 71 -9.42 2.83 5.94
CA ASN A 71 -7.99 3.01 6.16
C ASN A 71 -7.63 3.16 7.64
N ILE A 72 -8.51 3.73 8.46
CA ILE A 72 -8.26 3.88 9.90
C ILE A 72 -8.91 2.75 10.67
N LEU A 73 -10.23 2.68 10.67
CA LEU A 73 -10.95 1.69 11.47
C LEU A 73 -10.68 0.25 11.00
N GLY A 74 -10.69 0.02 9.66
CA GLY A 74 -10.36 -1.28 9.08
C GLY A 74 -8.92 -1.69 9.40
N PHE A 75 -7.97 -0.77 9.31
CA PHE A 75 -6.58 -1.05 9.68
C PHE A 75 -6.42 -1.32 11.17
N THR A 76 -7.14 -0.58 12.05
CA THR A 76 -7.16 -0.84 13.49
C THR A 76 -7.65 -2.26 13.78
N ASN A 77 -8.74 -2.70 13.17
CA ASN A 77 -9.26 -4.06 13.37
C ASN A 77 -8.24 -5.12 12.95
N LEU A 78 -7.53 -4.88 11.84
CA LEU A 78 -6.51 -5.82 11.36
C LEU A 78 -5.31 -5.89 12.31
N ILE A 79 -4.76 -4.74 12.72
CA ILE A 79 -3.57 -4.74 13.56
C ILE A 79 -3.86 -5.26 14.97
N GLU A 80 -5.10 -5.10 15.48
CA GLU A 80 -5.55 -5.76 16.69
C GLU A 80 -5.61 -7.29 16.54
N CYS A 81 -6.05 -7.80 15.39
CA CYS A 81 -5.96 -9.23 15.12
C CYS A 81 -4.49 -9.70 15.09
N CYS A 82 -3.59 -8.91 14.52
CA CYS A 82 -2.15 -9.19 14.53
C CYS A 82 -1.60 -9.23 15.97
N ARG A 83 -2.00 -8.29 16.83
CA ARG A 83 -1.58 -8.20 18.23
C ARG A 83 -1.96 -9.45 19.04
N HIS A 84 -3.13 -10.02 18.75
CA HIS A 84 -3.64 -11.22 19.44
C HIS A 84 -3.27 -12.53 18.74
N SER A 85 -2.30 -12.49 17.83
CA SER A 85 -1.81 -13.64 17.05
C SER A 85 -0.29 -13.63 17.01
N ASP A 86 0.33 -14.80 16.93
CA ASP A 86 1.80 -14.95 16.86
C ASP A 86 2.28 -14.70 15.41
N ILE A 87 2.04 -13.50 14.88
CA ILE A 87 2.52 -13.17 13.55
C ILE A 87 4.02 -12.90 13.55
N LYS A 88 4.70 -13.37 12.51
CA LYS A 88 6.12 -13.13 12.29
C LYS A 88 6.40 -11.81 11.60
N HIS A 89 5.47 -11.33 10.77
CA HIS A 89 5.65 -10.08 10.05
C HIS A 89 4.31 -9.52 9.55
N LEU A 90 4.07 -8.23 9.80
CA LEU A 90 3.05 -7.43 9.16
C LEU A 90 3.68 -6.56 8.08
N ILE A 91 3.31 -6.74 6.81
CA ILE A 91 3.64 -5.83 5.72
C ILE A 91 2.38 -5.05 5.36
N TYR A 92 2.46 -3.72 5.26
CA TYR A 92 1.29 -2.91 4.94
C TYR A 92 1.58 -1.83 3.91
N ALA A 93 0.58 -1.54 3.07
CA ALA A 93 0.65 -0.50 2.07
C ALA A 93 0.53 0.88 2.70
N SER A 94 1.60 1.67 2.64
CA SER A 94 1.57 3.13 2.72
C SER A 94 1.51 3.71 1.30
N SER A 95 1.94 4.95 1.11
CA SER A 95 1.89 5.64 -0.18
C SER A 95 2.91 6.77 -0.23
N SER A 96 3.48 7.03 -1.40
CA SER A 96 4.28 8.24 -1.65
C SER A 96 3.48 9.54 -1.42
N SER A 97 2.14 9.48 -1.40
CA SER A 97 1.30 10.63 -1.06
C SER A 97 1.55 11.19 0.34
N VAL A 98 2.15 10.41 1.26
CA VAL A 98 2.51 10.89 2.61
C VAL A 98 3.55 12.01 2.60
N TYR A 99 4.37 12.09 1.53
CA TYR A 99 5.33 13.19 1.36
C TYR A 99 4.65 14.54 1.16
N GLY A 100 3.40 14.55 0.72
CA GLY A 100 2.56 15.75 0.67
C GLY A 100 3.17 16.88 -0.15
N GLY A 101 3.35 18.03 0.49
CA GLY A 101 3.96 19.22 -0.11
C GLY A 101 5.49 19.29 -0.02
N ASN A 102 6.18 18.19 0.26
CA ASN A 102 7.64 18.18 0.33
C ASN A 102 8.26 18.49 -1.03
N ILE A 103 9.24 19.39 -1.05
CA ILE A 103 9.93 19.89 -2.25
C ILE A 103 11.32 19.28 -2.44
N ASN A 104 11.81 18.53 -1.46
CA ASN A 104 13.14 17.93 -1.51
C ASN A 104 13.10 16.59 -2.23
N PHE A 105 13.60 16.55 -3.44
CA PHE A 105 13.69 15.34 -4.27
C PHE A 105 15.15 14.83 -4.35
N PRO A 106 15.36 13.51 -4.53
CA PRO A 106 14.38 12.44 -4.47
C PRO A 106 13.81 12.25 -3.05
N PHE A 107 12.57 11.74 -2.95
CA PHE A 107 11.97 11.43 -1.65
C PHE A 107 12.73 10.32 -0.93
N LYS A 108 13.05 10.55 0.34
CA LYS A 108 13.73 9.60 1.22
C LYS A 108 12.85 9.27 2.43
N GLU A 109 13.00 8.08 2.97
CA GLU A 109 12.17 7.58 4.07
C GLU A 109 12.35 8.39 5.37
N ASP A 110 13.53 8.98 5.57
CA ASP A 110 13.89 9.83 6.72
C ASP A 110 13.33 11.26 6.64
N GLN A 111 12.79 11.67 5.51
CA GLN A 111 12.18 12.99 5.38
C GLN A 111 10.90 13.11 6.21
N GLY A 112 10.71 14.29 6.83
CA GLY A 112 9.48 14.62 7.53
C GLY A 112 8.26 14.58 6.62
N VAL A 113 7.18 13.91 7.05
CA VAL A 113 5.93 13.71 6.30
C VAL A 113 4.74 14.24 7.12
N ASN A 114 4.89 15.43 7.67
CA ASN A 114 3.93 16.03 8.61
C ASN A 114 2.90 16.94 7.92
N HIS A 115 3.00 17.16 6.61
CA HIS A 115 2.15 18.06 5.84
C HIS A 115 1.44 17.32 4.70
N PRO A 116 0.54 16.35 5.01
CA PRO A 116 -0.24 15.68 3.99
C PRO A 116 -1.18 16.68 3.29
N VAL A 117 -1.29 16.59 1.96
CA VAL A 117 -2.14 17.48 1.15
C VAL A 117 -3.46 16.84 0.74
N SER A 118 -3.81 15.70 1.31
CA SER A 118 -5.09 15.02 1.11
C SER A 118 -5.45 14.15 2.31
N LEU A 119 -6.76 13.89 2.49
CA LEU A 119 -7.22 12.98 3.53
C LEU A 119 -6.67 11.56 3.30
N TYR A 120 -6.57 11.10 2.06
CA TYR A 120 -5.93 9.83 1.74
C TYR A 120 -4.49 9.77 2.28
N ALA A 121 -3.68 10.80 2.01
CA ALA A 121 -2.32 10.88 2.53
C ALA A 121 -2.28 10.87 4.06
N ALA A 122 -3.17 11.62 4.71
CA ALA A 122 -3.31 11.65 6.16
C ALA A 122 -3.64 10.28 6.74
N THR A 123 -4.59 9.53 6.13
CA THR A 123 -4.91 8.17 6.59
C THR A 123 -3.75 7.20 6.40
N LYS A 124 -2.98 7.32 5.33
CA LYS A 124 -1.79 6.47 5.13
C LYS A 124 -0.67 6.81 6.12
N LYS A 125 -0.45 8.09 6.41
CA LYS A 125 0.48 8.49 7.48
C LYS A 125 0.00 7.99 8.84
N SER A 126 -1.28 8.04 9.12
CA SER A 126 -1.86 7.46 10.35
C SER A 126 -1.58 5.96 10.46
N ASN A 127 -1.65 5.21 9.36
CA ASN A 127 -1.29 3.78 9.38
C ASN A 127 0.19 3.56 9.76
N GLU A 128 1.12 4.41 9.29
CA GLU A 128 2.54 4.35 9.67
C GLU A 128 2.71 4.59 11.18
N LEU A 129 2.04 5.61 11.74
CA LEU A 129 2.08 5.92 13.17
C LEU A 129 1.46 4.82 14.02
N MET A 130 0.32 4.27 13.60
CA MET A 130 -0.33 3.16 14.29
C MET A 130 0.54 1.91 14.29
N ALA A 131 1.11 1.53 13.12
CA ALA A 131 1.99 0.38 13.01
C ALA A 131 3.25 0.55 13.89
N HIS A 132 3.85 1.74 13.90
CA HIS A 132 4.97 2.06 14.80
C HIS A 132 4.59 1.87 16.26
N THR A 133 3.47 2.44 16.69
CA THR A 133 2.96 2.34 18.07
C THR A 133 2.74 0.88 18.49
N TYR A 134 2.13 0.07 17.62
CA TYR A 134 1.91 -1.35 17.91
C TYR A 134 3.19 -2.16 17.91
N SER A 135 4.14 -1.81 17.06
CA SER A 135 5.48 -2.40 17.08
C SER A 135 6.22 -2.05 18.37
N GLU A 136 6.11 -0.81 18.86
CA GLU A 136 6.74 -0.41 20.12
C GLU A 136 6.11 -1.11 21.32
N LEU A 137 4.79 -1.08 21.43
CA LEU A 137 4.08 -1.60 22.60
C LEU A 137 4.01 -3.13 22.63
N PHE A 138 3.79 -3.77 21.49
CA PHE A 138 3.49 -5.19 21.39
C PHE A 138 4.56 -5.99 20.62
N LYS A 139 5.65 -5.32 20.23
CA LYS A 139 6.78 -5.92 19.50
C LYS A 139 6.37 -6.64 18.21
N ILE A 140 5.31 -6.17 17.54
CA ILE A 140 4.86 -6.71 16.26
C ILE A 140 5.85 -6.29 15.16
N PRO A 141 6.58 -7.22 14.52
CA PRO A 141 7.45 -6.87 13.41
C PRO A 141 6.63 -6.32 12.24
N SER A 142 6.84 -5.05 11.86
CA SER A 142 6.06 -4.43 10.81
C SER A 142 6.91 -3.65 9.80
N THR A 143 6.50 -3.70 8.53
CA THR A 143 7.15 -2.99 7.43
C THR A 143 6.11 -2.24 6.62
N GLY A 144 6.19 -0.92 6.59
CA GLY A 144 5.38 -0.04 5.74
C GLY A 144 6.03 0.15 4.38
N LEU A 145 5.23 0.09 3.32
CA LEU A 145 5.70 0.27 1.94
C LEU A 145 5.03 1.50 1.32
N ARG A 146 5.81 2.56 1.08
CA ARG A 146 5.37 3.76 0.38
C ARG A 146 5.41 3.50 -1.12
N PHE A 147 4.31 3.01 -1.67
CA PHE A 147 4.19 2.79 -3.10
C PHE A 147 4.10 4.10 -3.87
N PHE A 148 4.82 4.18 -4.98
CA PHE A 148 4.70 5.23 -5.99
C PHE A 148 3.60 4.88 -6.99
N THR A 149 3.71 5.31 -8.25
CA THR A 149 2.66 5.04 -9.24
C THR A 149 2.82 3.66 -9.83
N VAL A 150 2.18 2.68 -9.21
CA VAL A 150 2.22 1.29 -9.68
C VAL A 150 1.37 1.11 -10.93
N TYR A 151 1.92 0.44 -11.94
CA TYR A 151 1.25 0.11 -13.20
C TYR A 151 1.52 -1.35 -13.62
N GLY A 152 0.74 -1.86 -14.55
CA GLY A 152 0.91 -3.21 -15.09
C GLY A 152 -0.40 -3.95 -15.23
N PRO A 153 -0.36 -5.25 -15.56
CA PRO A 153 -1.54 -6.10 -15.73
C PRO A 153 -2.48 -6.04 -14.52
N TRP A 154 -3.78 -6.07 -14.79
CA TRP A 154 -4.82 -6.00 -13.75
C TRP A 154 -4.82 -4.71 -12.92
N GLY A 155 -4.20 -3.65 -13.43
CA GLY A 155 -4.16 -2.34 -12.81
C GLY A 155 -5.56 -1.78 -12.51
N ARG A 156 -5.61 -0.81 -11.61
CA ARG A 156 -6.86 -0.11 -11.28
C ARG A 156 -7.33 0.73 -12.46
N PRO A 157 -8.61 0.62 -12.87
CA PRO A 157 -9.13 1.32 -14.06
C PRO A 157 -9.19 2.85 -13.90
N ASP A 158 -9.14 3.36 -12.66
CA ASP A 158 -9.15 4.78 -12.31
C ASP A 158 -7.75 5.41 -12.21
N MET A 159 -6.70 4.65 -12.46
CA MET A 159 -5.32 5.16 -12.52
C MET A 159 -4.98 5.72 -13.91
N ALA A 160 -4.13 6.76 -13.94
CA ALA A 160 -3.76 7.44 -15.17
C ALA A 160 -3.30 6.50 -16.30
N PRO A 161 -2.42 5.50 -16.08
CA PRO A 161 -2.03 4.57 -17.15
C PRO A 161 -3.20 3.86 -17.80
N MET A 162 -4.16 3.38 -17.00
CA MET A 162 -5.33 2.65 -17.50
C MET A 162 -6.34 3.57 -18.18
N ILE A 163 -6.55 4.77 -17.64
CA ILE A 163 -7.43 5.78 -18.24
C ILE A 163 -6.89 6.20 -19.60
N PHE A 164 -5.59 6.49 -19.69
CA PHE A 164 -4.96 6.94 -20.93
C PHE A 164 -4.98 5.85 -21.99
N ALA A 165 -4.53 4.63 -21.65
CA ALA A 165 -4.57 3.49 -22.56
C ALA A 165 -6.00 3.27 -23.10
N LYS A 166 -7.01 3.23 -22.21
CA LYS A 166 -8.42 3.05 -22.62
C LYS A 166 -8.88 4.15 -23.58
N ASN A 167 -8.53 5.41 -23.31
CA ASN A 167 -8.95 6.53 -24.16
C ASN A 167 -8.23 6.49 -25.52
N ILE A 168 -6.93 6.19 -25.55
CA ILE A 168 -6.15 6.02 -26.80
C ILE A 168 -6.77 4.92 -27.66
N PHE A 169 -6.98 3.72 -27.12
CA PHE A 169 -7.61 2.62 -27.86
C PHE A 169 -9.04 2.91 -28.32
N SER A 170 -9.74 3.77 -27.60
CA SER A 170 -11.12 4.18 -27.96
C SER A 170 -11.15 5.45 -28.81
N GLN A 171 -10.01 5.99 -29.24
CA GLN A 171 -9.87 7.25 -30.00
C GLN A 171 -10.59 8.43 -29.33
N LYS A 172 -10.55 8.47 -27.99
CA LYS A 172 -11.14 9.53 -27.17
C LYS A 172 -10.06 10.47 -26.65
N PRO A 173 -10.39 11.77 -26.46
CA PRO A 173 -9.47 12.72 -25.88
C PRO A 173 -8.96 12.30 -24.49
N ILE A 174 -7.69 12.55 -24.24
CA ILE A 174 -7.08 12.40 -22.92
C ILE A 174 -7.13 13.74 -22.19
N LYS A 175 -7.66 13.73 -20.96
CA LYS A 175 -7.62 14.91 -20.10
C LYS A 175 -6.27 15.00 -19.39
N VAL A 176 -5.44 15.93 -19.81
CA VAL A 176 -4.12 16.18 -19.21
C VAL A 176 -4.25 17.35 -18.22
N PHE A 177 -3.77 17.18 -16.99
CA PHE A 177 -3.79 18.22 -15.97
C PHE A 177 -2.46 18.96 -15.96
N ASN A 178 -2.50 20.24 -15.52
CA ASN A 178 -1.35 21.13 -15.46
C ASN A 178 -0.55 21.16 -16.78
N ASN A 179 -1.26 21.17 -17.92
CA ASN A 179 -0.67 21.14 -19.27
C ASN A 179 0.42 20.05 -19.45
N GLY A 180 0.32 18.94 -18.68
CA GLY A 180 1.32 17.87 -18.72
C GLY A 180 2.61 18.14 -17.96
N ASN A 181 2.76 19.30 -17.34
CA ASN A 181 3.95 19.62 -16.54
C ASN A 181 3.90 18.92 -15.16
N LEU A 182 4.01 17.63 -15.19
CA LEU A 182 3.99 16.73 -14.04
C LEU A 182 4.98 15.61 -14.28
N THR A 183 5.75 15.27 -13.26
CA THR A 183 6.60 14.07 -13.25
C THR A 183 6.02 13.01 -12.30
N ARG A 184 6.27 11.75 -12.62
CA ARG A 184 5.87 10.61 -11.80
C ARG A 184 6.97 9.54 -11.84
N ASP A 185 7.09 8.84 -10.73
CA ASP A 185 7.80 7.57 -10.71
C ASP A 185 6.77 6.47 -11.01
N PHE A 186 6.97 5.77 -12.13
CA PHE A 186 6.15 4.63 -12.54
C PHE A 186 6.87 3.34 -12.19
N THR A 187 6.25 2.53 -11.33
CA THR A 187 6.82 1.29 -10.82
C THR A 187 6.04 0.09 -11.37
N TYR A 188 6.71 -0.84 -12.01
CA TYR A 188 6.05 -2.01 -12.58
C TYR A 188 5.58 -2.97 -11.49
N ILE A 189 4.41 -3.59 -11.70
CA ILE A 189 3.76 -4.43 -10.67
C ILE A 189 4.62 -5.62 -10.24
N ASP A 190 5.38 -6.24 -11.13
CA ASP A 190 6.21 -7.40 -10.78
C ASP A 190 7.34 -7.00 -9.82
N ASP A 191 7.92 -5.80 -9.97
CA ASP A 191 8.93 -5.27 -9.04
C ASP A 191 8.35 -5.03 -7.64
N VAL A 192 7.10 -4.57 -7.59
CA VAL A 192 6.36 -4.40 -6.32
C VAL A 192 6.10 -5.74 -5.66
N VAL A 193 5.64 -6.73 -6.43
CA VAL A 193 5.36 -8.08 -5.93
C VAL A 193 6.62 -8.76 -5.44
N GLU A 194 7.71 -8.67 -6.21
CA GLU A 194 9.01 -9.22 -5.84
C GLU A 194 9.55 -8.57 -4.56
N THR A 195 9.39 -7.26 -4.42
CA THR A 195 9.75 -6.53 -3.18
C THR A 195 8.99 -7.09 -1.97
N ILE A 196 7.67 -7.23 -2.06
CA ILE A 196 6.85 -7.80 -0.99
C ILE A 196 7.30 -9.23 -0.67
N TYR A 197 7.50 -10.05 -1.70
CA TYR A 197 7.90 -11.44 -1.55
C TYR A 197 9.24 -11.58 -0.82
N ARG A 198 10.26 -10.81 -1.21
CA ARG A 198 11.58 -10.81 -0.55
C ARG A 198 11.53 -10.32 0.89
N LEU A 199 10.61 -9.42 1.20
CA LEU A 199 10.45 -8.88 2.55
C LEU A 199 9.76 -9.87 3.51
N LEU A 200 8.96 -10.82 3.03
CA LEU A 200 8.26 -11.78 3.90
C LEU A 200 9.22 -12.49 4.85
N SER A 201 10.34 -12.98 4.36
CA SER A 201 11.35 -13.69 5.17
C SER A 201 12.33 -12.77 5.92
N LYS A 202 12.12 -11.45 5.84
CA LYS A 202 13.00 -10.45 6.45
C LYS A 202 12.18 -9.50 7.32
N PRO A 203 11.62 -9.95 8.45
CA PRO A 203 10.88 -9.08 9.35
C PRO A 203 11.78 -7.94 9.88
N ALA A 204 11.15 -6.83 10.25
CA ALA A 204 11.85 -5.78 10.96
C ALA A 204 12.36 -6.30 12.30
N THR A 205 13.58 -5.95 12.65
CA THR A 205 14.21 -6.31 13.93
C THR A 205 14.49 -5.05 14.73
N VAL A 206 14.57 -5.20 16.03
CA VAL A 206 15.00 -4.12 16.92
C VAL A 206 16.47 -3.80 16.66
N ASN A 207 16.80 -2.58 16.32
CA ASN A 207 18.18 -2.15 16.14
C ASN A 207 18.65 -1.36 17.36
N TYR A 208 19.46 -2.00 18.20
CA TYR A 208 20.04 -1.36 19.39
C TYR A 208 21.35 -0.60 19.10
N ALA A 209 21.89 -0.75 17.88
CA ALA A 209 23.27 -0.31 17.61
C ALA A 209 23.41 1.20 17.35
N ASN A 210 22.34 1.94 17.07
CA ASN A 210 22.45 3.38 16.78
C ASN A 210 21.18 4.17 17.12
N PRO A 211 20.90 4.41 18.42
CA PRO A 211 19.70 5.17 18.82
C PRO A 211 19.75 6.66 18.47
N MET A 212 20.86 7.18 17.95
CA MET A 212 21.05 8.62 17.72
C MET A 212 21.17 9.06 16.24
N GLN A 213 21.09 8.16 15.26
CA GLN A 213 21.33 8.51 13.86
C GLN A 213 20.10 8.64 12.96
N SER A 214 18.91 8.34 13.42
CA SER A 214 17.71 8.63 12.64
C SER A 214 16.63 9.28 13.50
N GLU A 215 16.21 10.44 13.08
CA GLU A 215 15.06 11.14 13.69
C GLU A 215 13.74 10.39 13.51
N VAL A 216 13.69 9.24 12.83
CA VAL A 216 12.41 8.69 12.34
C VAL A 216 12.17 7.20 12.59
N SER A 217 13.15 6.33 12.85
CA SER A 217 12.77 4.89 12.87
C SER A 217 13.59 3.92 13.69
N ASP A 218 14.69 4.32 14.31
CA ASP A 218 15.60 3.36 14.94
C ASP A 218 15.49 3.24 16.45
N PHE A 219 14.42 3.74 17.01
CA PHE A 219 14.11 3.42 18.39
C PHE A 219 13.67 1.95 18.49
N ALA A 220 14.20 1.28 19.45
CA ALA A 220 13.98 -0.06 20.01
C ALA A 220 12.71 -0.85 19.60
N CYS A 221 12.05 -0.55 18.46
CA CYS A 221 10.88 -1.24 17.98
C CYS A 221 11.11 -1.89 16.61
N PRO A 222 10.52 -3.05 16.35
CA PRO A 222 10.67 -3.77 15.09
C PRO A 222 9.75 -3.18 14.00
N HIS A 223 9.92 -1.88 13.71
CA HIS A 223 9.18 -1.16 12.67
C HIS A 223 10.13 -0.50 11.68
N ARG A 224 9.78 -0.53 10.40
CA ARG A 224 10.51 0.19 9.35
C ARG A 224 9.61 0.57 8.19
N ILE A 225 10.07 1.53 7.39
CA ILE A 225 9.38 2.01 6.20
C ILE A 225 10.34 1.96 5.02
N PHE A 226 9.84 1.59 3.84
CA PHE A 226 10.58 1.64 2.59
C PHE A 226 9.79 2.34 1.50
N ASN A 227 10.49 3.11 0.68
CA ASN A 227 9.99 3.53 -0.61
C ASN A 227 10.01 2.35 -1.58
N VAL A 228 8.93 2.19 -2.34
CA VAL A 228 8.85 1.21 -3.42
C VAL A 228 8.52 1.95 -4.70
N GLY A 229 9.57 2.35 -5.39
CA GLY A 229 9.57 3.12 -6.62
C GLY A 229 10.65 2.63 -7.59
N ASN A 230 10.60 3.09 -8.82
CA ASN A 230 11.61 2.79 -9.84
C ASN A 230 12.86 3.70 -9.70
N GLY A 231 12.75 4.80 -8.95
CA GLY A 231 13.83 5.77 -8.77
C GLY A 231 14.11 6.65 -9.99
N LYS A 232 13.19 6.68 -10.96
CA LYS A 232 13.29 7.51 -12.16
C LYS A 232 12.06 8.38 -12.33
N GLU A 233 12.28 9.66 -12.52
CA GLU A 233 11.24 10.60 -12.88
C GLU A 233 10.89 10.47 -14.36
N VAL A 234 9.61 10.31 -14.66
CA VAL A 234 9.09 10.28 -16.03
C VAL A 234 8.14 11.43 -16.22
N ASN A 235 8.34 12.24 -17.24
CA ASN A 235 7.42 13.31 -17.61
C ASN A 235 6.10 12.70 -18.10
N LEU A 236 4.98 13.33 -17.73
CA LEU A 236 3.65 12.81 -18.07
C LEU A 236 3.40 12.77 -19.58
N LEU A 237 3.88 13.76 -20.34
CA LEU A 237 3.71 13.78 -21.79
C LEU A 237 4.55 12.68 -22.46
N ASP A 238 5.78 12.44 -22.01
CA ASP A 238 6.61 11.34 -22.50
C ASP A 238 5.96 9.99 -22.22
N PHE A 239 5.38 9.81 -21.04
CA PHE A 239 4.60 8.62 -20.71
C PHE A 239 3.39 8.43 -21.64
N ILE A 240 2.64 9.50 -21.94
CA ILE A 240 1.49 9.46 -22.85
C ILE A 240 1.93 9.09 -24.26
N ASN A 241 3.06 9.65 -24.72
CA ASN A 241 3.61 9.38 -26.07
C ASN A 241 4.10 7.93 -26.22
N THR A 242 4.43 7.27 -25.10
CA THR A 242 4.89 5.87 -25.10
C THR A 242 3.72 4.87 -25.15
N LEU A 243 2.51 5.29 -24.77
CA LEU A 243 1.29 4.47 -24.80
C LEU A 243 0.69 4.38 -26.20
#